data_f069c6c9235664828ad7b195d4d53e9e
#
_entry.id   f069c6c9235664828ad7b195d4d53e9e
#
_cell.length_a   1.000
_cell.length_b   1.000
_cell.length_c   1.000
_cell.angle_alpha   90.00
_cell.angle_beta   90.00
_cell.angle_gamma   90.00
#
_symmetry.space_group_name_H-M   'P 1'
#
loop_
_entity.id
_entity.type
_entity.pdbx_description
1 polymer ?
#
loop_
_entity_poly.entity_id
_entity_poly.type
_entity_poly.pdbx_seq_one_letter_code
_entity_poly.pdbx_strand_id
1 'polypeptide(L)'
;SGYTFECTHFPHGRFMLSSKLSAALSPRSVAVIGASSNPGSRGYYVWRSVTLSTGLERLWAVNPKYRFIGERPCFADISKIPTDRIDLAILCVGRKHLPAALRQLAGKPPEAVLFAPQEEGPLSDRFEIEELLESARAMGARLIGPNSIGILNPAKGINASFWPRMPLPGGVALITQSAMVATGLMDHAEESRLGFAGIINTGLEADISMAECIEWFSSNAAARVIAIEVEALRNPRAFACALRKASQTKPVIVLRAGPGSGYAADRLAAGRFGTDAGDDKAFDALLAASGALRVRTYEEFCAAAAAFSSGTL
;
A
#
# COMPACT_ATOMS: atom_id res chain seq x y z
N SER A 1 -16.85 -34.58 3.15
CA SER A 1 -17.23 -33.70 4.26
C SER A 1 -16.64 -32.31 3.98
N GLY A 2 -17.54 -31.42 3.47
CA GLY A 2 -17.16 -30.06 3.12
C GLY A 2 -16.97 -29.21 4.39
N TYR A 3 -15.79 -28.70 4.60
CA TYR A 3 -15.56 -27.65 5.57
C TYR A 3 -16.08 -26.33 4.97
N THR A 4 -17.31 -25.98 5.30
CA THR A 4 -17.82 -24.62 5.08
C THR A 4 -17.18 -23.69 6.11
N PHE A 5 -16.17 -22.93 5.70
CA PHE A 5 -15.66 -21.83 6.51
C PHE A 5 -16.73 -20.73 6.56
N GLU A 6 -17.42 -20.59 7.67
CA GLU A 6 -18.29 -19.43 7.89
C GLU A 6 -17.41 -18.18 8.06
N CYS A 7 -17.53 -17.28 7.10
CA CYS A 7 -16.96 -15.92 7.19
C CYS A 7 -17.85 -15.11 8.15
N THR A 8 -17.68 -15.32 9.46
CA THR A 8 -18.42 -14.57 10.47
C THR A 8 -18.12 -13.08 10.35
N HIS A 9 -19.15 -12.27 10.32
CA HIS A 9 -19.12 -10.82 10.24
C HIS A 9 -18.27 -10.22 11.36
N PHE A 10 -17.35 -9.33 11.02
CA PHE A 10 -16.73 -8.42 12.00
C PHE A 10 -17.79 -7.38 12.44
N PRO A 11 -18.05 -7.21 13.75
CA PRO A 11 -19.12 -6.33 14.21
C PRO A 11 -18.72 -4.84 14.22
N HIS A 12 -19.67 -4.00 13.86
CA HIS A 12 -19.86 -2.57 14.14
C HIS A 12 -18.74 -1.49 13.95
N GLY A 13 -17.49 -1.84 13.63
CA GLY A 13 -16.48 -0.82 13.26
C GLY A 13 -16.41 -0.49 11.76
N ARG A 14 -17.21 -1.15 10.94
CA ARG A 14 -17.06 -1.23 9.48
C ARG A 14 -17.19 0.10 8.72
N PHE A 15 -18.04 1.01 9.17
CA PHE A 15 -18.28 2.28 8.45
C PHE A 15 -17.14 3.29 8.65
N MET A 16 -16.60 3.40 9.85
CA MET A 16 -15.48 4.31 10.15
C MET A 16 -14.15 3.75 9.60
N LEU A 17 -13.91 2.44 9.68
CA LEU A 17 -12.74 1.78 9.10
C LEU A 17 -12.72 1.92 7.58
N SER A 18 -13.87 1.78 6.91
CA SER A 18 -14.01 1.95 5.45
C SER A 18 -13.72 3.39 5.02
N SER A 19 -14.14 4.41 5.77
CA SER A 19 -13.89 5.81 5.43
C SER A 19 -12.40 6.16 5.54
N LYS A 20 -11.72 5.70 6.59
CA LYS A 20 -10.27 5.91 6.78
C LYS A 20 -9.44 5.15 5.76
N LEU A 21 -9.82 3.93 5.42
CA LEU A 21 -9.17 3.18 4.34
C LEU A 21 -9.35 3.90 3.00
N SER A 22 -10.54 4.43 2.72
CA SER A 22 -10.78 5.23 1.52
C SER A 22 -9.95 6.52 1.51
N ALA A 23 -9.80 7.19 2.65
CA ALA A 23 -8.91 8.34 2.78
C ALA A 23 -7.44 7.96 2.57
N ALA A 24 -7.03 6.78 3.02
CA ALA A 24 -5.68 6.24 2.77
C ALA A 24 -5.43 5.94 1.29
N LEU A 25 -6.37 5.24 0.63
CA LEU A 25 -6.20 4.75 -0.75
C LEU A 25 -6.62 5.76 -1.83
N SER A 26 -7.26 6.83 -1.44
CA SER A 26 -7.72 7.89 -2.33
C SER A 26 -7.76 9.25 -1.60
N PRO A 27 -6.60 9.72 -1.09
CA PRO A 27 -6.54 10.95 -0.34
C PRO A 27 -6.85 12.16 -1.23
N ARG A 28 -7.53 13.16 -0.66
CA ARG A 28 -7.71 14.47 -1.27
C ARG A 28 -6.68 15.47 -0.77
N SER A 29 -6.16 15.23 0.41
CA SER A 29 -5.16 16.07 1.05
C SER A 29 -3.97 15.25 1.54
N VAL A 30 -2.74 15.70 1.19
CA VAL A 30 -1.50 15.01 1.54
C VAL A 30 -0.51 15.97 2.17
N ALA A 31 0.09 15.56 3.30
CA ALA A 31 1.22 16.25 3.91
C ALA A 31 2.47 15.35 3.83
N VAL A 32 3.56 15.85 3.26
CA VAL A 32 4.84 15.14 3.19
C VAL A 32 5.77 15.70 4.26
N ILE A 33 5.96 14.93 5.34
CA ILE A 33 6.83 15.27 6.47
C ILE A 33 8.24 14.77 6.17
N GLY A 34 9.19 15.70 6.11
CA GLY A 34 10.55 15.44 5.62
C GLY A 34 10.68 15.65 4.12
N ALA A 35 9.75 16.36 3.47
CA ALA A 35 9.90 16.81 2.08
C ALA A 35 11.21 17.54 1.90
N SER A 36 11.89 17.36 0.75
CA SER A 36 13.24 17.85 0.56
C SER A 36 13.49 18.30 -0.89
N SER A 37 14.37 19.28 -1.05
CA SER A 37 14.96 19.63 -2.35
C SER A 37 16.27 18.88 -2.65
N ASN A 38 16.78 18.09 -1.69
CA ASN A 38 18.02 17.31 -1.87
C ASN A 38 17.74 16.01 -2.65
N PRO A 39 18.29 15.83 -3.88
CA PRO A 39 18.08 14.63 -4.69
C PRO A 39 18.57 13.32 -4.07
N GLY A 40 19.45 13.36 -3.06
CA GLY A 40 19.91 12.19 -2.31
C GLY A 40 18.96 11.71 -1.21
N SER A 41 17.78 12.30 -1.07
CA SER A 41 16.88 11.98 0.03
C SER A 41 15.58 11.31 -0.41
N ARG A 42 15.05 10.42 0.42
CA ARG A 42 13.72 9.82 0.20
C ARG A 42 12.64 10.90 0.08
N GLY A 43 12.71 11.93 0.92
CA GLY A 43 11.78 13.05 0.90
C GLY A 43 11.77 13.83 -0.42
N TYR A 44 12.88 13.86 -1.15
CA TYR A 44 12.92 14.44 -2.51
C TYR A 44 12.11 13.60 -3.51
N TYR A 45 12.34 12.28 -3.52
CA TYR A 45 11.64 11.41 -4.47
C TYR A 45 10.14 11.38 -4.20
N VAL A 46 9.75 11.24 -2.93
CA VAL A 46 8.32 11.26 -2.55
C VAL A 46 7.70 12.61 -2.90
N TRP A 47 8.34 13.72 -2.52
CA TRP A 47 7.82 15.05 -2.83
C TRP A 47 7.63 15.26 -4.33
N ARG A 48 8.66 14.93 -5.12
CA ARG A 48 8.59 15.00 -6.59
C ARG A 48 7.44 14.18 -7.17
N SER A 49 7.27 12.95 -6.69
CA SER A 49 6.20 12.07 -7.17
C SER A 49 4.81 12.57 -6.78
N VAL A 50 4.65 13.00 -5.54
CA VAL A 50 3.34 13.53 -5.07
C VAL A 50 2.96 14.81 -5.81
N THR A 51 3.93 15.64 -6.21
CA THR A 51 3.66 16.85 -7.02
C THR A 51 3.14 16.55 -8.44
N LEU A 52 3.28 15.32 -8.94
CA LEU A 52 2.65 14.87 -10.19
C LEU A 52 1.14 14.64 -10.05
N SER A 53 0.63 14.62 -8.83
CA SER A 53 -0.80 14.39 -8.60
C SER A 53 -1.62 15.59 -9.04
N THR A 54 -2.56 15.34 -9.95
CA THR A 54 -3.54 16.33 -10.43
C THR A 54 -4.86 16.25 -9.67
N GLY A 55 -5.10 15.15 -8.96
CA GLY A 55 -6.35 14.89 -8.22
C GLY A 55 -6.30 15.25 -6.75
N LEU A 56 -5.18 15.78 -6.24
CA LEU A 56 -5.10 16.27 -4.88
C LEU A 56 -5.69 17.68 -4.79
N GLU A 57 -6.61 17.87 -3.85
CA GLU A 57 -7.13 19.21 -3.54
C GLU A 57 -6.10 20.05 -2.79
N ARG A 58 -5.29 19.38 -1.93
CA ARG A 58 -4.31 20.04 -1.05
C ARG A 58 -3.06 19.20 -0.90
N LEU A 59 -1.91 19.86 -1.02
CA LEU A 59 -0.59 19.24 -0.85
C LEU A 59 0.34 20.18 -0.07
N TRP A 60 0.93 19.66 1.01
CA TRP A 60 1.83 20.43 1.87
C TRP A 60 3.18 19.74 2.03
N ALA A 61 4.24 20.53 1.91
CA ALA A 61 5.59 20.17 2.31
C ALA A 61 5.80 20.57 3.77
N VAL A 62 6.39 19.68 4.56
CA VAL A 62 6.78 19.96 5.96
C VAL A 62 8.25 19.60 6.17
N ASN A 63 9.06 20.59 6.45
CA ASN A 63 10.45 20.41 6.81
C ASN A 63 11.02 21.71 7.42
N PRO A 64 11.59 21.68 8.64
CA PRO A 64 12.13 22.89 9.29
C PRO A 64 13.32 23.54 8.56
N LYS A 65 13.97 22.80 7.63
CA LYS A 65 15.15 23.27 6.89
C LYS A 65 14.82 24.17 5.69
N TYR A 66 13.57 24.18 5.24
CA TYR A 66 13.16 24.87 4.01
C TYR A 66 12.00 25.83 4.27
N ARG A 67 12.01 26.97 3.59
CA ARG A 67 10.85 27.88 3.47
C ARG A 67 10.02 27.57 2.23
N PHE A 68 10.69 27.08 1.19
CA PHE A 68 10.11 26.67 -0.08
C PHE A 68 10.83 25.43 -0.60
N ILE A 69 10.12 24.58 -1.33
CA ILE A 69 10.67 23.48 -2.14
C ILE A 69 10.13 23.66 -3.56
N GLY A 70 11.01 24.09 -4.47
CA GLY A 70 10.58 24.67 -5.74
C GLY A 70 9.77 25.94 -5.47
N GLU A 71 8.63 26.07 -6.13
CA GLU A 71 7.74 27.23 -5.96
C GLU A 71 6.70 27.03 -4.82
N ARG A 72 6.68 25.87 -4.16
CA ARG A 72 5.68 25.56 -3.13
C ARG A 72 6.17 25.91 -1.73
N PRO A 73 5.34 26.56 -0.89
CA PRO A 73 5.66 26.81 0.50
C PRO A 73 5.97 25.53 1.26
N CYS A 74 6.97 25.56 2.13
CA CYS A 74 7.31 24.49 3.04
C CYS A 74 7.13 24.97 4.48
N PHE A 75 6.32 24.21 5.24
CA PHE A 75 6.02 24.52 6.63
C PHE A 75 7.08 23.91 7.54
N ALA A 76 7.53 24.66 8.53
CA ALA A 76 8.52 24.16 9.48
C ALA A 76 7.97 23.03 10.37
N ASP A 77 6.66 23.04 10.60
CA ASP A 77 5.97 22.13 11.50
C ASP A 77 4.55 21.86 10.97
N ILE A 78 4.02 20.67 11.24
CA ILE A 78 2.68 20.29 10.80
C ILE A 78 1.57 21.17 11.40
N SER A 79 1.78 21.72 12.59
CA SER A 79 0.82 22.62 13.22
C SER A 79 0.63 23.92 12.43
N LYS A 80 1.59 24.29 11.60
CA LYS A 80 1.54 25.50 10.76
C LYS A 80 0.80 25.31 9.44
N ILE A 81 0.43 24.09 9.10
CA ILE A 81 -0.40 23.82 7.91
C ILE A 81 -1.79 24.42 8.13
N PRO A 82 -2.32 25.22 7.17
CA PRO A 82 -3.62 25.90 7.33
C PRO A 82 -4.78 24.93 7.02
N THR A 83 -4.96 23.89 7.81
CA THR A 83 -6.05 22.92 7.69
C THR A 83 -6.29 22.22 9.01
N ASP A 84 -7.53 21.77 9.24
CA ASP A 84 -7.90 20.92 10.37
C ASP A 84 -7.97 19.44 10.00
N ARG A 85 -7.83 19.13 8.69
CA ARG A 85 -7.93 17.75 8.20
C ARG A 85 -6.81 17.44 7.21
N ILE A 86 -6.17 16.30 7.43
CA ILE A 86 -5.17 15.68 6.54
C ILE A 86 -5.63 14.24 6.29
N ASP A 87 -5.86 13.88 5.02
CA ASP A 87 -6.26 12.51 4.69
C ASP A 87 -5.05 11.56 4.80
N LEU A 88 -3.89 11.97 4.28
CA LEU A 88 -2.68 11.16 4.32
C LEU A 88 -1.45 11.97 4.72
N ALA A 89 -0.75 11.52 5.74
CA ALA A 89 0.58 12.01 6.10
C ALA A 89 1.65 11.01 5.63
N ILE A 90 2.64 11.47 4.85
CA ILE A 90 3.76 10.63 4.42
C ILE A 90 4.99 11.03 5.23
N LEU A 91 5.50 10.09 6.03
CA LEU A 91 6.69 10.29 6.87
C LEU A 91 7.96 9.87 6.13
N CYS A 92 8.73 10.86 5.67
CA CYS A 92 10.01 10.69 4.99
C CYS A 92 11.18 11.14 5.88
N VAL A 93 11.09 10.91 7.17
CA VAL A 93 12.09 11.28 8.16
C VAL A 93 12.98 10.10 8.52
N GLY A 94 14.22 10.39 8.94
CA GLY A 94 15.10 9.38 9.50
C GLY A 94 14.56 8.84 10.83
N ARG A 95 14.90 7.58 11.16
CA ARG A 95 14.43 6.88 12.37
C ARG A 95 14.59 7.73 13.65
N LYS A 96 15.73 8.39 13.82
CA LYS A 96 15.98 9.26 14.98
C LYS A 96 15.02 10.45 15.10
N HIS A 97 14.36 10.86 14.03
CA HIS A 97 13.39 11.96 14.00
C HIS A 97 11.94 11.49 14.07
N LEU A 98 11.71 10.18 13.97
CA LEU A 98 10.39 9.59 13.95
C LEU A 98 9.56 9.93 15.20
N PRO A 99 10.08 9.82 16.44
CA PRO A 99 9.29 10.15 17.63
C PRO A 99 8.83 11.62 17.66
N ALA A 100 9.66 12.54 17.16
CA ALA A 100 9.30 13.95 17.07
C ALA A 100 8.22 14.20 16.02
N ALA A 101 8.30 13.55 14.86
CA ALA A 101 7.30 13.64 13.81
C ALA A 101 5.94 13.07 14.25
N LEU A 102 5.94 11.94 14.95
CA LEU A 102 4.73 11.34 15.50
C LEU A 102 4.05 12.24 16.54
N ARG A 103 4.82 12.89 17.42
CA ARG A 103 4.26 13.88 18.37
C ARG A 103 3.64 15.08 17.67
N GLN A 104 4.23 15.57 16.58
CA GLN A 104 3.65 16.64 15.78
C GLN A 104 2.35 16.21 15.11
N LEU A 105 2.30 14.97 14.57
CA LEU A 105 1.09 14.39 14.00
C LEU A 105 -0.02 14.23 15.03
N ALA A 106 0.30 13.87 16.28
CA ALA A 106 -0.69 13.74 17.35
C ALA A 106 -1.41 15.07 17.64
N GLY A 107 -0.76 16.22 17.44
CA GLY A 107 -1.38 17.54 17.55
C GLY A 107 -2.32 17.90 16.37
N LYS A 108 -2.22 17.21 15.25
CA LYS A 108 -3.06 17.36 14.04
C LYS A 108 -3.20 16.01 13.35
N PRO A 109 -4.03 15.09 13.89
CA PRO A 109 -4.09 13.72 13.44
C PRO A 109 -4.55 13.58 11.98
N PRO A 110 -3.80 12.85 11.14
CA PRO A 110 -4.29 12.48 9.80
C PRO A 110 -5.24 11.28 9.89
N GLU A 111 -5.99 11.03 8.82
CA GLU A 111 -6.78 9.79 8.71
C GLU A 111 -5.88 8.55 8.51
N ALA A 112 -4.76 8.73 7.80
CA ALA A 112 -3.76 7.68 7.57
C ALA A 112 -2.34 8.21 7.55
N VAL A 113 -1.40 7.33 7.89
CA VAL A 113 0.04 7.55 7.85
C VAL A 113 0.67 6.53 6.92
N LEU A 114 1.50 6.99 5.99
CA LEU A 114 2.42 6.17 5.22
C LEU A 114 3.84 6.39 5.74
N PHE A 115 4.51 5.33 6.16
CA PHE A 115 5.89 5.42 6.61
C PHE A 115 6.86 5.03 5.49
N ALA A 116 7.59 6.03 4.98
CA ALA A 116 8.62 5.92 3.95
C ALA A 116 9.96 6.43 4.49
N PRO A 117 10.68 5.65 5.32
CA PRO A 117 11.86 6.10 6.05
C PRO A 117 12.99 6.54 5.10
N GLN A 118 13.83 7.47 5.59
CA GLN A 118 15.00 7.98 4.86
C GLN A 118 16.08 6.90 4.72
N GLU A 119 16.27 6.08 5.75
CA GLU A 119 17.30 5.03 5.77
C GLU A 119 16.88 3.86 4.89
N GLU A 120 17.87 3.32 4.16
CA GLU A 120 17.71 2.07 3.43
C GLU A 120 17.83 0.89 4.39
N GLY A 121 17.05 -0.15 4.10
CA GLY A 121 17.02 -1.38 4.87
C GLY A 121 15.68 -1.62 5.54
N PRO A 122 15.38 -2.88 5.84
CA PRO A 122 14.15 -3.24 6.51
C PRO A 122 14.11 -2.60 7.91
N LEU A 123 12.94 -2.13 8.33
CA LEU A 123 12.64 -2.03 9.74
C LEU A 123 12.62 -3.47 10.28
N SER A 124 13.79 -3.93 10.72
CA SER A 124 13.95 -5.28 11.27
C SER A 124 13.65 -5.31 12.76
N ASP A 125 13.58 -4.15 13.39
CA ASP A 125 13.25 -4.05 14.80
C ASP A 125 11.73 -4.05 14.97
N ARG A 126 11.23 -5.17 15.50
CA ARG A 126 9.83 -5.36 15.85
C ARG A 126 9.33 -4.28 16.80
N PHE A 127 10.18 -3.78 17.67
CA PHE A 127 9.86 -2.73 18.64
C PHE A 127 9.54 -1.40 17.95
N GLU A 128 10.33 -0.99 16.94
CA GLU A 128 10.07 0.25 16.17
C GLU A 128 8.73 0.17 15.41
N ILE A 129 8.37 -1.02 14.91
CA ILE A 129 7.09 -1.22 14.19
C ILE A 129 5.92 -1.13 15.16
N GLU A 130 6.05 -1.73 16.34
CA GLU A 130 5.01 -1.69 17.38
C GLU A 130 4.80 -0.25 17.88
N GLU A 131 5.89 0.51 18.15
CA GLU A 131 5.81 1.91 18.57
C GLU A 131 5.10 2.79 17.50
N LEU A 132 5.44 2.59 16.22
CA LEU A 132 4.81 3.30 15.12
C LEU A 132 3.30 2.99 15.03
N LEU A 133 2.95 1.72 15.17
CA LEU A 133 1.57 1.25 15.14
C LEU A 133 0.76 1.77 16.34
N GLU A 134 1.32 1.73 17.53
CA GLU A 134 0.67 2.27 18.73
C GLU A 134 0.46 3.78 18.63
N SER A 135 1.45 4.51 18.12
CA SER A 135 1.34 5.95 17.87
C SER A 135 0.24 6.27 16.86
N ALA A 136 0.16 5.53 15.76
CA ALA A 136 -0.91 5.70 14.77
C ALA A 136 -2.29 5.42 15.39
N ARG A 137 -2.43 4.33 16.15
CA ARG A 137 -3.67 3.98 16.85
C ARG A 137 -4.10 5.01 17.88
N ALA A 138 -3.16 5.54 18.66
CA ALA A 138 -3.44 6.57 19.65
C ALA A 138 -3.96 7.87 19.00
N MET A 139 -3.53 8.19 17.79
CA MET A 139 -4.05 9.29 16.98
C MET A 139 -5.38 8.94 16.28
N GLY A 140 -5.81 7.70 16.33
CA GLY A 140 -6.92 7.19 15.54
C GLY A 140 -6.63 7.10 14.04
N ALA A 141 -5.37 7.17 13.60
CA ALA A 141 -4.94 7.07 12.21
C ALA A 141 -4.72 5.61 11.80
N ARG A 142 -4.87 5.33 10.48
CA ARG A 142 -4.48 4.03 9.90
C ARG A 142 -3.03 4.09 9.42
N LEU A 143 -2.34 2.96 9.45
CA LEU A 143 -0.94 2.86 9.02
C LEU A 143 -0.80 2.02 7.75
N ILE A 144 -0.13 2.57 6.73
CA ILE A 144 0.31 1.87 5.52
C ILE A 144 1.79 1.52 5.69
N GLY A 145 2.12 0.27 5.46
CA GLY A 145 3.48 -0.23 5.62
C GLY A 145 3.76 -0.77 7.03
N PRO A 146 4.98 -0.59 7.53
CA PRO A 146 6.17 0.00 6.89
C PRO A 146 6.73 -0.78 5.70
N ASN A 147 7.84 -0.34 5.13
CA ASN A 147 8.44 -0.89 3.91
C ASN A 147 7.49 -0.82 2.68
N SER A 148 6.71 0.23 2.57
CA SER A 148 5.81 0.48 1.45
C SER A 148 6.42 1.50 0.49
N ILE A 149 6.23 1.28 -0.83
CA ILE A 149 6.49 2.32 -1.83
C ILE A 149 5.40 3.39 -1.84
N GLY A 150 4.26 3.12 -1.22
CA GLY A 150 3.12 4.01 -1.18
C GLY A 150 1.92 3.53 -1.98
N ILE A 151 1.10 4.47 -2.36
CA ILE A 151 -0.14 4.25 -3.10
C ILE A 151 -0.20 5.10 -4.37
N LEU A 152 -0.83 4.55 -5.41
CA LEU A 152 -1.16 5.29 -6.62
C LEU A 152 -2.63 5.04 -6.99
N ASN A 153 -3.31 6.08 -7.39
CA ASN A 153 -4.67 5.98 -7.93
C ASN A 153 -4.73 6.78 -9.25
N PRO A 154 -4.30 6.17 -10.37
CA PRO A 154 -4.18 6.86 -11.64
C PRO A 154 -5.52 7.40 -12.16
N ALA A 155 -6.63 6.68 -11.92
CA ALA A 155 -7.96 7.11 -12.31
C ALA A 155 -8.38 8.43 -11.62
N LYS A 156 -7.81 8.73 -10.47
CA LYS A 156 -8.00 9.99 -9.73
C LYS A 156 -6.81 10.94 -9.83
N GLY A 157 -5.80 10.60 -10.60
CA GLY A 157 -4.60 11.43 -10.75
C GLY A 157 -3.81 11.55 -9.43
N ILE A 158 -3.72 10.50 -8.60
CA ILE A 158 -3.04 10.53 -7.31
C ILE A 158 -1.79 9.63 -7.36
N ASN A 159 -0.66 10.22 -7.00
CA ASN A 159 0.60 9.51 -6.78
C ASN A 159 1.14 9.87 -5.40
N ALA A 160 0.83 9.08 -4.40
CA ALA A 160 1.36 9.20 -3.03
C ALA A 160 2.42 8.11 -2.78
N SER A 161 3.45 8.09 -3.63
CA SER A 161 4.52 7.10 -3.62
C SER A 161 5.87 7.76 -3.91
N PHE A 162 6.94 6.97 -3.98
CA PHE A 162 8.22 7.44 -4.53
C PHE A 162 8.43 7.03 -6.00
N TRP A 163 7.42 6.49 -6.67
CA TRP A 163 7.47 6.18 -8.10
C TRP A 163 7.42 7.48 -8.92
N PRO A 164 8.40 7.71 -9.83
CA PRO A 164 8.61 9.04 -10.43
C PRO A 164 7.64 9.38 -11.56
N ARG A 165 6.71 8.50 -11.89
CA ARG A 165 5.76 8.64 -13.01
C ARG A 165 4.33 8.35 -12.56
N MET A 166 3.35 8.85 -13.30
CA MET A 166 1.94 8.49 -13.12
C MET A 166 1.61 7.38 -14.11
N PRO A 167 1.27 6.17 -13.65
CA PRO A 167 0.82 5.11 -14.54
C PRO A 167 -0.48 5.47 -15.26
N LEU A 168 -0.76 4.80 -16.37
CA LEU A 168 -2.01 4.98 -17.10
C LEU A 168 -3.20 4.53 -16.23
N PRO A 169 -4.34 5.25 -16.27
CA PRO A 169 -5.58 4.75 -15.68
C PRO A 169 -6.11 3.55 -16.47
N GLY A 170 -6.69 2.58 -15.77
CA GLY A 170 -7.19 1.35 -16.39
C GLY A 170 -7.80 0.37 -15.39
N GLY A 171 -7.86 -0.91 -15.75
CA GLY A 171 -8.64 -1.92 -15.04
C GLY A 171 -7.91 -2.72 -13.96
N VAL A 172 -6.59 -2.61 -13.84
CA VAL A 172 -5.82 -3.42 -12.88
C VAL A 172 -5.80 -2.78 -11.50
N ALA A 173 -6.30 -3.46 -10.49
CA ALA A 173 -6.05 -3.16 -9.09
C ALA A 173 -4.87 -4.00 -8.60
N LEU A 174 -3.73 -3.37 -8.29
CA LEU A 174 -2.54 -4.07 -7.80
C LEU A 174 -2.43 -3.93 -6.28
N ILE A 175 -2.35 -5.06 -5.59
CA ILE A 175 -2.06 -5.17 -4.16
C ILE A 175 -0.78 -6.00 -4.01
N THR A 176 0.25 -5.46 -3.39
CA THR A 176 1.55 -6.13 -3.30
C THR A 176 2.26 -5.85 -1.98
N GLN A 177 3.03 -6.80 -1.49
CA GLN A 177 3.98 -6.59 -0.40
C GLN A 177 5.37 -6.21 -0.91
N SER A 178 5.69 -6.62 -2.16
CA SER A 178 6.99 -6.38 -2.77
C SER A 178 7.07 -5.06 -3.52
N ALA A 179 8.01 -4.21 -3.14
CA ALA A 179 8.33 -3.01 -3.88
C ALA A 179 8.83 -3.32 -5.31
N MET A 180 9.61 -4.40 -5.45
CA MET A 180 10.17 -4.81 -6.75
C MET A 180 9.09 -5.29 -7.72
N VAL A 181 8.12 -6.07 -7.24
CA VAL A 181 7.00 -6.52 -8.07
C VAL A 181 6.14 -5.33 -8.48
N ALA A 182 5.89 -4.39 -7.56
CA ALA A 182 5.14 -3.18 -7.90
C ALA A 182 5.83 -2.35 -8.99
N THR A 183 7.12 -2.06 -8.82
CA THR A 183 7.87 -1.25 -9.78
C THR A 183 8.04 -1.96 -11.11
N GLY A 184 8.34 -3.27 -11.10
CA GLY A 184 8.45 -4.07 -12.31
C GLY A 184 7.15 -4.13 -13.12
N LEU A 185 5.99 -4.29 -12.45
CA LEU A 185 4.71 -4.28 -13.16
C LEU A 185 4.36 -2.89 -13.71
N MET A 186 4.74 -1.82 -13.01
CA MET A 186 4.57 -0.46 -13.54
C MET A 186 5.47 -0.18 -14.76
N ASP A 187 6.73 -0.67 -14.77
CA ASP A 187 7.61 -0.57 -15.94
C ASP A 187 7.07 -1.38 -17.12
N HIS A 188 6.67 -2.64 -16.88
CA HIS A 188 6.03 -3.47 -17.90
C HIS A 188 4.75 -2.83 -18.46
N ALA A 189 3.98 -2.20 -17.60
CA ALA A 189 2.73 -1.53 -17.97
C ALA A 189 2.93 -0.34 -18.91
N GLU A 190 4.05 0.36 -18.82
CA GLU A 190 4.37 1.45 -19.76
C GLU A 190 4.57 0.93 -21.17
N GLU A 191 5.27 -0.19 -21.32
CA GLU A 191 5.53 -0.82 -22.63
C GLU A 191 4.26 -1.45 -23.21
N SER A 192 3.50 -2.18 -22.37
CA SER A 192 2.30 -2.90 -22.76
C SER A 192 1.02 -2.05 -22.77
N ARG A 193 1.09 -0.77 -22.37
CA ARG A 193 -0.05 0.13 -22.18
C ARG A 193 -1.11 -0.41 -21.21
N LEU A 194 -0.68 -1.19 -20.24
CA LEU A 194 -1.54 -1.67 -19.16
C LEU A 194 -1.87 -0.54 -18.20
N GLY A 195 -3.17 -0.35 -17.90
CA GLY A 195 -3.63 0.70 -17.01
C GLY A 195 -4.08 0.18 -15.66
N PHE A 196 -3.98 1.04 -14.63
CA PHE A 196 -4.32 0.70 -13.26
C PHE A 196 -5.56 1.44 -12.75
N ALA A 197 -6.42 0.70 -12.03
CA ALA A 197 -7.49 1.26 -11.21
C ALA A 197 -6.95 1.79 -9.87
N GLY A 198 -5.85 1.22 -9.43
CA GLY A 198 -5.10 1.64 -8.26
C GLY A 198 -3.99 0.66 -7.93
N ILE A 199 -3.00 1.15 -7.21
CA ILE A 199 -1.85 0.37 -6.75
C ILE A 199 -1.67 0.65 -5.26
N ILE A 200 -1.56 -0.38 -4.45
CA ILE A 200 -1.14 -0.29 -3.06
C ILE A 200 -0.02 -1.28 -2.78
N ASN A 201 1.08 -0.76 -2.27
CA ASN A 201 2.10 -1.60 -1.68
C ASN A 201 1.90 -1.59 -0.15
N THR A 202 1.44 -2.71 0.39
CA THR A 202 1.12 -2.84 1.82
C THR A 202 2.37 -3.00 2.69
N GLY A 203 3.51 -3.35 2.07
CA GLY A 203 4.75 -3.60 2.81
C GLY A 203 4.55 -4.69 3.87
N LEU A 204 4.91 -4.38 5.13
CA LEU A 204 4.84 -5.32 6.25
C LEU A 204 3.44 -5.53 6.84
N GLU A 205 2.41 -4.87 6.33
CA GLU A 205 1.03 -4.98 6.84
C GLU A 205 0.89 -4.81 8.36
N ALA A 206 1.52 -3.79 8.92
CA ALA A 206 1.44 -3.58 10.36
C ALA A 206 0.00 -3.25 10.83
N ASP A 207 -0.80 -2.58 9.97
CA ASP A 207 -2.19 -2.23 10.23
C ASP A 207 -3.10 -2.49 9.02
N ILE A 208 -2.99 -1.72 7.93
CA ILE A 208 -3.80 -1.93 6.73
C ILE A 208 -3.37 -3.24 6.06
N SER A 209 -4.32 -4.19 6.00
CA SER A 209 -4.09 -5.54 5.50
C SER A 209 -4.45 -5.68 4.01
N MET A 210 -3.87 -6.70 3.36
CA MET A 210 -4.29 -7.11 2.02
C MET A 210 -5.78 -7.44 1.95
N ALA A 211 -6.33 -8.09 2.98
CA ALA A 211 -7.75 -8.44 3.02
C ALA A 211 -8.65 -7.20 2.91
N GLU A 212 -8.33 -6.13 3.63
CA GLU A 212 -9.05 -4.85 3.54
C GLU A 212 -8.88 -4.19 2.17
N CYS A 213 -7.67 -4.25 1.59
CA CYS A 213 -7.41 -3.73 0.24
C CYS A 213 -8.21 -4.51 -0.82
N ILE A 214 -8.29 -5.83 -0.71
CA ILE A 214 -9.11 -6.68 -1.60
C ILE A 214 -10.58 -6.28 -1.49
N GLU A 215 -11.13 -6.13 -0.29
CA GLU A 215 -12.52 -5.71 -0.08
C GLU A 215 -12.78 -4.31 -0.68
N TRP A 216 -11.83 -3.38 -0.52
CA TRP A 216 -11.94 -2.03 -1.10
C TRP A 216 -11.96 -2.05 -2.62
N PHE A 217 -11.02 -2.78 -3.26
CA PHE A 217 -10.97 -2.89 -4.72
C PHE A 217 -12.12 -3.72 -5.30
N SER A 218 -12.68 -4.66 -4.53
CA SER A 218 -13.87 -5.42 -4.95
C SER A 218 -15.07 -4.50 -5.21
N SER A 219 -15.22 -3.44 -4.41
CA SER A 219 -16.28 -2.43 -4.56
C SER A 219 -15.93 -1.31 -5.54
N ASN A 220 -14.67 -1.21 -6.01
CA ASN A 220 -14.23 -0.17 -6.93
C ASN A 220 -14.62 -0.51 -8.37
N ALA A 221 -15.53 0.25 -8.97
CA ALA A 221 -16.01 0.02 -10.33
C ALA A 221 -14.92 0.14 -11.41
N ALA A 222 -13.84 0.90 -11.17
CA ALA A 222 -12.73 1.00 -12.10
C ALA A 222 -11.87 -0.28 -12.13
N ALA A 223 -11.85 -1.08 -11.05
CA ALA A 223 -11.10 -2.33 -11.00
C ALA A 223 -11.84 -3.43 -11.75
N ARG A 224 -11.28 -3.94 -12.83
CA ARG A 224 -11.77 -5.09 -13.61
C ARG A 224 -11.14 -6.39 -13.15
N VAL A 225 -9.90 -6.34 -12.68
CA VAL A 225 -9.13 -7.47 -12.14
C VAL A 225 -8.40 -7.02 -10.88
N ILE A 226 -8.31 -7.90 -9.89
CA ILE A 226 -7.51 -7.70 -8.69
C ILE A 226 -6.26 -8.59 -8.80
N ALA A 227 -5.11 -7.95 -8.99
CA ALA A 227 -3.81 -8.59 -9.08
C ALA A 227 -3.10 -8.48 -7.73
N ILE A 228 -2.76 -9.60 -7.14
CA ILE A 228 -2.21 -9.67 -5.79
C ILE A 228 -0.86 -10.37 -5.83
N GLU A 229 0.15 -9.76 -5.21
CA GLU A 229 1.41 -10.44 -4.92
C GLU A 229 1.57 -10.58 -3.41
N VAL A 230 1.93 -11.79 -2.98
CA VAL A 230 2.02 -12.21 -1.57
C VAL A 230 3.41 -12.75 -1.26
N GLU A 231 4.09 -12.17 -0.29
CA GLU A 231 5.31 -12.73 0.31
C GLU A 231 4.96 -13.59 1.56
N ALA A 232 4.07 -13.08 2.43
CA ALA A 232 3.62 -13.79 3.63
C ALA A 232 2.21 -13.36 4.05
N LEU A 233 1.46 -14.25 4.64
CA LEU A 233 0.11 -13.98 5.13
C LEU A 233 0.12 -13.80 6.66
N ARG A 234 -0.22 -12.60 7.13
CA ARG A 234 -0.42 -12.35 8.57
C ARG A 234 -1.73 -12.92 9.10
N ASN A 235 -2.78 -12.86 8.29
CA ASN A 235 -4.10 -13.40 8.62
C ASN A 235 -4.66 -14.20 7.45
N PRO A 236 -4.28 -15.49 7.29
CA PRO A 236 -4.74 -16.33 6.17
C PRO A 236 -6.26 -16.46 6.10
N ARG A 237 -6.95 -16.47 7.24
CA ARG A 237 -8.42 -16.59 7.29
C ARG A 237 -9.10 -15.34 6.73
N ALA A 238 -8.69 -14.15 7.14
CA ALA A 238 -9.23 -12.89 6.62
C ALA A 238 -8.94 -12.75 5.12
N PHE A 239 -7.73 -13.12 4.69
CA PHE A 239 -7.33 -13.13 3.29
C PHE A 239 -8.21 -14.07 2.45
N ALA A 240 -8.41 -15.32 2.88
CA ALA A 240 -9.27 -16.28 2.19
C ALA A 240 -10.73 -15.80 2.09
N CYS A 241 -11.26 -15.19 3.15
CA CYS A 241 -12.61 -14.63 3.13
C CYS A 241 -12.74 -13.46 2.14
N ALA A 242 -11.75 -12.55 2.11
CA ALA A 242 -11.74 -11.44 1.18
C ALA A 242 -11.63 -11.92 -0.27
N LEU A 243 -10.75 -12.89 -0.55
CA LEU A 243 -10.60 -13.51 -1.86
C LEU A 243 -11.91 -14.13 -2.33
N ARG A 244 -12.55 -14.96 -1.49
CA ARG A 244 -13.82 -15.62 -1.85
C ARG A 244 -14.90 -14.62 -2.24
N LYS A 245 -15.03 -13.51 -1.51
CA LYS A 245 -16.00 -12.46 -1.83
C LYS A 245 -15.65 -11.76 -3.13
N ALA A 246 -14.36 -11.41 -3.32
CA ALA A 246 -13.90 -10.71 -4.50
C ALA A 246 -14.06 -11.55 -5.77
N SER A 247 -13.71 -12.84 -5.71
CA SER A 247 -13.79 -13.77 -6.85
C SER A 247 -15.20 -14.05 -7.34
N GLN A 248 -16.24 -13.71 -6.55
CA GLN A 248 -17.63 -13.77 -7.01
C GLN A 248 -18.00 -12.67 -8.01
N THR A 249 -17.25 -11.58 -8.03
CA THR A 249 -17.57 -10.38 -8.82
C THR A 249 -16.49 -9.99 -9.80
N LYS A 250 -15.26 -10.36 -9.55
CA LYS A 250 -14.09 -9.96 -10.36
C LYS A 250 -13.07 -11.09 -10.43
N PRO A 251 -12.35 -11.24 -11.55
CA PRO A 251 -11.16 -12.08 -11.60
C PRO A 251 -10.15 -11.63 -10.54
N VAL A 252 -9.61 -12.59 -9.80
CA VAL A 252 -8.54 -12.37 -8.81
C VAL A 252 -7.37 -13.26 -9.19
N ILE A 253 -6.22 -12.66 -9.45
CA ILE A 253 -4.97 -13.36 -9.76
C ILE A 253 -3.99 -13.19 -8.62
N VAL A 254 -3.31 -14.25 -8.25
CA VAL A 254 -2.40 -14.26 -7.11
C VAL A 254 -1.06 -14.85 -7.52
N LEU A 255 -0.02 -14.04 -7.39
CA LEU A 255 1.38 -14.44 -7.46
C LEU A 255 1.90 -14.58 -6.03
N ARG A 256 2.50 -15.73 -5.71
CA ARG A 256 3.23 -15.89 -4.46
C ARG A 256 4.72 -15.77 -4.74
N ALA A 257 5.37 -14.79 -4.11
CA ALA A 257 6.82 -14.67 -4.16
C ALA A 257 7.46 -15.74 -3.25
N GLY A 258 8.38 -16.50 -3.78
CA GLY A 258 9.37 -17.18 -2.98
C GLY A 258 9.35 -18.70 -2.80
N PRO A 259 8.28 -19.48 -2.88
CA PRO A 259 8.40 -20.93 -2.58
C PRO A 259 8.86 -21.79 -3.76
N GLY A 260 9.66 -21.37 -4.58
CA GLY A 260 10.31 -22.18 -5.61
C GLY A 260 11.81 -21.88 -5.70
N SER A 261 12.24 -20.83 -5.02
CA SER A 261 13.62 -20.39 -4.98
C SER A 261 14.41 -20.94 -3.78
N GLY A 262 13.80 -21.82 -2.98
CA GLY A 262 14.45 -22.48 -1.86
C GLY A 262 14.73 -21.57 -0.65
N TYR A 263 15.54 -22.07 0.24
CA TYR A 263 15.93 -21.55 1.56
C TYR A 263 16.12 -20.01 1.72
N ALA A 264 16.42 -19.28 0.64
CA ALA A 264 16.63 -17.83 0.69
C ALA A 264 15.32 -17.03 0.82
N ALA A 265 14.24 -17.51 0.20
CA ALA A 265 12.95 -16.82 0.24
C ALA A 265 12.23 -17.01 1.59
N ASP A 266 12.33 -18.21 2.17
CA ASP A 266 11.78 -18.49 3.51
C ASP A 266 12.50 -17.66 4.59
N ARG A 267 13.82 -17.48 4.47
CA ARG A 267 14.57 -16.60 5.36
C ARG A 267 14.26 -15.12 5.16
N LEU A 268 14.00 -14.68 3.94
CA LEU A 268 13.56 -13.30 3.67
C LEU A 268 12.18 -13.02 4.25
N ALA A 269 11.24 -13.95 4.09
CA ALA A 269 9.90 -13.84 4.69
C ALA A 269 9.97 -13.89 6.22
N ALA A 270 10.71 -14.84 6.80
CA ALA A 270 10.91 -14.92 8.24
C ALA A 270 11.63 -13.69 8.81
N GLY A 271 12.64 -13.17 8.09
CA GLY A 271 13.36 -11.95 8.51
C GLY A 271 12.52 -10.67 8.40
N ARG A 272 11.62 -10.57 7.41
CA ARG A 272 10.77 -9.39 7.20
C ARG A 272 9.51 -9.41 8.04
N PHE A 273 8.86 -10.58 8.17
CA PHE A 273 7.52 -10.69 8.76
C PHE A 273 7.51 -11.47 10.07
N GLY A 274 8.60 -12.13 10.45
CA GLY A 274 8.65 -13.01 11.61
C GLY A 274 7.70 -14.21 11.51
N THR A 275 7.34 -14.62 10.29
CA THR A 275 6.43 -15.73 9.98
C THR A 275 7.06 -16.61 8.92
N ASP A 276 6.78 -17.91 8.97
CA ASP A 276 7.12 -18.83 7.88
C ASP A 276 6.30 -18.46 6.63
N ALA A 277 6.90 -18.65 5.45
CA ALA A 277 6.19 -18.46 4.18
C ALA A 277 4.98 -19.41 4.03
N GLY A 278 4.88 -20.42 4.88
CA GLY A 278 3.82 -21.43 4.92
C GLY A 278 3.94 -22.49 3.81
N ASP A 279 3.17 -23.55 3.92
CA ASP A 279 3.13 -24.63 2.93
C ASP A 279 2.50 -24.17 1.62
N ASP A 280 3.21 -24.38 0.50
CA ASP A 280 2.75 -24.02 -0.84
C ASP A 280 1.50 -24.78 -1.26
N LYS A 281 1.36 -26.06 -0.83
CA LYS A 281 0.16 -26.87 -1.09
C LYS A 281 -1.06 -26.33 -0.33
N ALA A 282 -0.86 -25.90 0.92
CA ALA A 282 -1.92 -25.27 1.70
C ALA A 282 -2.36 -23.94 1.09
N PHE A 283 -1.42 -23.17 0.57
CA PHE A 283 -1.70 -21.93 -0.15
C PHE A 283 -2.47 -22.19 -1.46
N ASP A 284 -2.07 -23.21 -2.26
CA ASP A 284 -2.81 -23.64 -3.45
C ASP A 284 -4.25 -24.03 -3.12
N ALA A 285 -4.44 -24.81 -2.07
CA ALA A 285 -5.75 -25.23 -1.63
C ALA A 285 -6.62 -24.04 -1.19
N LEU A 286 -6.02 -23.06 -0.48
CA LEU A 286 -6.71 -21.83 -0.08
C LEU A 286 -7.17 -21.03 -1.30
N LEU A 287 -6.33 -20.83 -2.31
CA LEU A 287 -6.69 -20.09 -3.52
C LEU A 287 -7.78 -20.80 -4.30
N ALA A 288 -7.64 -22.12 -4.52
CA ALA A 288 -8.63 -22.93 -5.22
C ALA A 288 -10.01 -22.86 -4.51
N ALA A 289 -10.04 -22.99 -3.17
CA ALA A 289 -11.26 -22.87 -2.38
C ALA A 289 -11.87 -21.46 -2.39
N SER A 290 -11.08 -20.45 -2.71
CA SER A 290 -11.49 -19.04 -2.78
C SER A 290 -11.90 -18.59 -4.18
N GLY A 291 -11.69 -19.43 -5.23
CA GLY A 291 -11.96 -19.08 -6.62
C GLY A 291 -10.96 -18.09 -7.22
N ALA A 292 -9.78 -17.92 -6.60
CA ALA A 292 -8.70 -17.09 -7.11
C ALA A 292 -7.77 -17.90 -8.00
N LEU A 293 -7.29 -17.28 -9.10
CA LEU A 293 -6.33 -17.88 -10.01
C LEU A 293 -4.92 -17.73 -9.47
N ARG A 294 -4.24 -18.85 -9.24
CA ARG A 294 -2.80 -18.82 -8.96
C ARG A 294 -2.00 -18.73 -10.26
N VAL A 295 -1.07 -17.79 -10.30
CA VAL A 295 0.01 -17.73 -11.30
C VAL A 295 1.35 -18.02 -10.62
N ARG A 296 2.30 -18.58 -11.33
CA ARG A 296 3.55 -19.10 -10.75
C ARG A 296 4.78 -18.27 -11.12
N THR A 297 4.68 -17.53 -12.21
CA THR A 297 5.78 -16.68 -12.67
C THR A 297 5.31 -15.23 -12.79
N TYR A 298 6.28 -14.34 -12.83
CA TYR A 298 6.01 -12.91 -13.02
C TYR A 298 5.42 -12.64 -14.41
N GLU A 299 5.86 -13.37 -15.44
CA GLU A 299 5.36 -13.28 -16.81
C GLU A 299 3.88 -13.69 -16.86
N GLU A 300 3.52 -14.82 -16.22
CA GLU A 300 2.11 -15.23 -16.09
C GLU A 300 1.27 -14.18 -15.37
N PHE A 301 1.82 -13.52 -14.34
CA PHE A 301 1.14 -12.46 -13.59
C PHE A 301 0.84 -11.25 -14.48
N CYS A 302 1.83 -10.79 -15.24
CA CYS A 302 1.67 -9.69 -16.19
C CYS A 302 0.65 -10.05 -17.29
N ALA A 303 0.77 -11.23 -17.89
CA ALA A 303 -0.12 -11.69 -18.95
C ALA A 303 -1.58 -11.83 -18.47
N ALA A 304 -1.78 -12.42 -17.28
CA ALA A 304 -3.13 -12.55 -16.70
C ALA A 304 -3.73 -11.18 -16.33
N ALA A 305 -2.93 -10.28 -15.76
CA ALA A 305 -3.38 -8.93 -15.46
C ALA A 305 -3.84 -8.18 -16.73
N ALA A 306 -3.10 -8.30 -17.82
CA ALA A 306 -3.45 -7.71 -19.11
C ALA A 306 -4.72 -8.34 -19.68
N ALA A 307 -4.80 -9.66 -19.74
CA ALA A 307 -5.95 -10.38 -20.30
C ALA A 307 -7.26 -10.05 -19.59
N PHE A 308 -7.28 -10.12 -18.26
CA PHE A 308 -8.50 -9.82 -17.48
C PHE A 308 -8.85 -8.33 -17.45
N SER A 309 -7.87 -7.43 -17.60
CA SER A 309 -8.16 -5.99 -17.64
C SER A 309 -8.77 -5.51 -18.94
N SER A 310 -8.52 -6.21 -20.05
CA SER A 310 -9.05 -5.87 -21.38
C SER A 310 -10.56 -6.12 -21.52
N GLY A 311 -11.13 -6.98 -20.72
CA GLY A 311 -12.55 -7.35 -20.78
C GLY A 311 -12.94 -8.21 -22.00
N THR A 312 -11.96 -8.85 -22.62
CA THR A 312 -12.12 -9.73 -23.80
C THR A 312 -12.21 -11.21 -23.41
N LEU A 313 -12.83 -11.55 -22.28
CA LEU A 313 -13.10 -12.94 -21.88
C LEU A 313 -14.59 -13.16 -21.84
#